data_36128c81ba5bb61eb0cb7d89e8c9d6e3
#
_entry.id   36128c81ba5bb61eb0cb7d89e8c9d6e3
#
_cell.length_a   1.000
_cell.length_b   1.000
_cell.length_c   1.000
_cell.angle_alpha   90.00
_cell.angle_beta   90.00
_cell.angle_gamma   90.00
#
_symmetry.space_group_name_H-M   'P 1'
#
loop_
_entity.id
_entity.type
_entity.pdbx_description
1 polymer ?
#
loop_
_entity_poly.entity_id
_entity_poly.type
_entity_poly.pdbx_seq_one_letter_code
_entity_poly.pdbx_strand_id
1 'polypeptide(L)'
;KDRRPKAINRLLADDRWADHWTAYWQDVLAENPNILKPSLNNSGPFRFWIHEALLDNLPMDRFVTELVMMKGNAKAGGPAGFGLAAQNDVPMAAKAHILGTAFLGVEMKCARCHDAPYHVSKQKDLFQLAAMLNRDPIKLPSSSSVPSTIFEGRKPLIKITLKPGSTVEP
;
A
#
# COMPACT_ATOMS: atom_id res chain seq x y z
N LYS A 1 3.43 -18.89 40.43
CA LYS A 1 3.60 -19.50 39.09
C LYS A 1 2.92 -18.71 37.95
N ASP A 2 1.97 -17.78 38.22
CA ASP A 2 1.13 -17.12 37.19
C ASP A 2 1.49 -15.66 36.84
N ARG A 3 2.68 -15.19 37.21
CA ARG A 3 3.06 -13.78 36.99
C ARG A 3 3.13 -13.41 35.51
N ARG A 4 3.69 -14.29 34.69
CA ARG A 4 3.88 -14.03 33.24
C ARG A 4 2.54 -14.01 32.48
N PRO A 5 1.65 -15.00 32.61
CA PRO A 5 0.32 -14.94 31.98
C PRO A 5 -0.48 -13.71 32.41
N LYS A 6 -0.47 -13.38 33.72
CA LYS A 6 -1.16 -12.18 34.25
C LYS A 6 -0.61 -10.89 33.64
N ALA A 7 0.71 -10.77 33.50
CA ALA A 7 1.33 -9.60 32.88
C ALA A 7 0.96 -9.48 31.38
N ILE A 8 1.00 -10.61 30.64
CA ILE A 8 0.59 -10.65 29.24
C ILE A 8 -0.85 -10.23 29.08
N ASN A 9 -1.77 -10.82 29.86
CA ASN A 9 -3.20 -10.48 29.77
C ASN A 9 -3.46 -9.01 30.10
N ARG A 10 -2.75 -8.45 31.11
CA ARG A 10 -2.85 -7.03 31.43
C ARG A 10 -2.37 -6.14 30.28
N LEU A 11 -1.27 -6.49 29.62
CA LEU A 11 -0.73 -5.73 28.50
C LEU A 11 -1.62 -5.81 27.27
N LEU A 12 -2.22 -6.97 27.00
CA LEU A 12 -3.14 -7.16 25.89
C LEU A 12 -4.50 -6.45 26.12
N ALA A 13 -4.88 -6.21 27.37
CA ALA A 13 -6.08 -5.47 27.74
C ALA A 13 -5.85 -3.94 27.89
N ASP A 14 -4.64 -3.46 27.60
CA ASP A 14 -4.28 -2.05 27.74
C ASP A 14 -4.41 -1.36 26.36
N ASP A 15 -5.33 -0.40 26.24
CA ASP A 15 -5.62 0.29 24.97
C ASP A 15 -4.40 0.96 24.35
N ARG A 16 -3.36 1.26 25.13
CA ARG A 16 -2.11 1.84 24.63
C ARG A 16 -1.37 0.97 23.62
N TRP A 17 -1.63 -0.32 23.57
CA TRP A 17 -1.06 -1.16 22.53
C TRP A 17 -1.64 -0.78 21.15
N ALA A 18 -2.93 -0.46 21.07
CA ALA A 18 -3.56 -0.01 19.84
C ALA A 18 -3.00 1.34 19.39
N ASP A 19 -2.76 2.28 20.30
CA ASP A 19 -2.09 3.55 19.98
C ASP A 19 -0.73 3.33 19.33
N HIS A 20 0.08 2.44 19.89
CA HIS A 20 1.41 2.11 19.38
C HIS A 20 1.34 1.49 17.98
N TRP A 21 0.52 0.47 17.81
CA TRP A 21 0.40 -0.26 16.54
C TRP A 21 -0.32 0.53 15.45
N THR A 22 -1.15 1.48 15.81
CA THR A 22 -1.79 2.38 14.83
C THR A 22 -0.75 3.19 14.07
N ALA A 23 0.26 3.73 14.76
CA ALA A 23 1.33 4.47 14.09
C ALA A 23 2.13 3.56 13.13
N TYR A 24 2.48 2.35 13.57
CA TYR A 24 3.16 1.36 12.74
C TYR A 24 2.36 1.03 11.48
N TRP A 25 1.08 0.71 11.63
CA TRP A 25 0.23 0.38 10.47
C TRP A 25 -0.01 1.56 9.54
N GLN A 26 -0.06 2.80 10.06
CA GLN A 26 -0.10 3.97 9.21
C GLN A 26 1.14 4.09 8.33
N ASP A 27 2.32 3.87 8.89
CA ASP A 27 3.57 3.92 8.13
C ASP A 27 3.67 2.80 7.10
N VAL A 28 3.23 1.60 7.45
CA VAL A 28 3.21 0.44 6.53
C VAL A 28 2.23 0.63 5.38
N LEU A 29 1.05 1.21 5.65
CA LEU A 29 -0.04 1.34 4.68
C LEU A 29 -0.08 2.68 3.95
N ALA A 30 0.85 3.58 4.21
CA ALA A 30 0.91 4.88 3.56
C ALA A 30 2.22 5.08 2.81
N GLU A 31 2.14 5.60 1.60
CA GLU A 31 3.30 6.09 0.86
C GLU A 31 3.31 7.63 0.91
N ASN A 32 3.95 8.20 1.94
CA ASN A 32 4.11 9.65 2.11
C ASN A 32 2.80 10.47 2.07
N PRO A 33 1.84 10.23 2.98
CA PRO A 33 0.54 10.90 2.95
C PRO A 33 0.63 12.44 3.06
N ASN A 34 1.75 12.97 3.55
CA ASN A 34 1.92 14.41 3.79
C ASN A 34 2.59 15.16 2.63
N ILE A 35 3.25 14.47 1.69
CA ILE A 35 4.05 15.14 0.65
C ILE A 35 3.19 15.55 -0.54
N LEU A 36 2.20 14.75 -0.93
CA LEU A 36 1.48 14.94 -2.18
C LEU A 36 0.37 16.00 -2.11
N LYS A 37 -0.33 16.11 -1.00
CA LYS A 37 -1.32 17.16 -0.75
C LYS A 37 -1.50 17.37 0.76
N PRO A 38 -0.93 18.42 1.33
CA PRO A 38 -1.13 18.74 2.76
C PRO A 38 -2.60 18.89 3.16
N SER A 39 -3.47 19.32 2.22
CA SER A 39 -4.92 19.42 2.43
C SER A 39 -5.64 18.06 2.47
N LEU A 40 -4.99 16.98 2.01
CA LEU A 40 -5.45 15.60 2.15
C LEU A 40 -4.85 14.92 3.36
N ASN A 41 -4.18 15.65 4.24
CA ASN A 41 -3.69 15.16 5.53
C ASN A 41 -4.84 14.71 6.46
N ASN A 42 -5.93 14.26 5.89
CA ASN A 42 -7.01 13.54 6.54
C ASN A 42 -6.71 12.03 6.60
N SER A 43 -5.46 11.71 6.97
CA SER A 43 -5.17 10.39 7.51
C SER A 43 -5.94 10.14 8.82
N GLY A 44 -6.53 11.20 9.39
CA GLY A 44 -7.35 11.12 10.58
C GLY A 44 -8.41 10.01 10.51
N PRO A 45 -9.35 10.04 9.57
CA PRO A 45 -10.38 9.01 9.46
C PRO A 45 -9.81 7.60 9.24
N PHE A 46 -8.73 7.47 8.46
CA PHE A 46 -8.05 6.19 8.26
C PHE A 46 -7.30 5.74 9.52
N ARG A 47 -6.65 6.67 10.20
CA ARG A 47 -6.02 6.41 11.48
C ARG A 47 -7.02 5.90 12.53
N PHE A 48 -8.19 6.55 12.63
CA PHE A 48 -9.24 6.11 13.55
C PHE A 48 -9.74 4.71 13.22
N TRP A 49 -9.95 4.40 11.95
CA TRP A 49 -10.35 3.05 11.55
C TRP A 49 -9.29 2.00 11.93
N ILE A 50 -8.01 2.27 11.71
CA ILE A 50 -6.93 1.35 12.13
C ILE A 50 -6.97 1.16 13.65
N HIS A 51 -7.09 2.25 14.39
CA HIS A 51 -7.10 2.22 15.84
C HIS A 51 -8.29 1.42 16.39
N GLU A 52 -9.49 1.68 15.89
CA GLU A 52 -10.70 0.94 16.28
C GLU A 52 -10.59 -0.54 15.89
N ALA A 53 -10.11 -0.84 14.69
CA ALA A 53 -9.90 -2.22 14.25
C ALA A 53 -8.93 -2.99 15.18
N LEU A 54 -7.92 -2.31 15.70
CA LEU A 54 -6.99 -2.89 16.68
C LEU A 54 -7.64 -3.05 18.05
N LEU A 55 -8.37 -2.05 18.54
CA LEU A 55 -9.09 -2.14 19.83
C LEU A 55 -10.13 -3.26 19.83
N ASP A 56 -10.88 -3.39 18.74
CA ASP A 56 -11.89 -4.43 18.56
C ASP A 56 -11.29 -5.80 18.25
N ASN A 57 -9.95 -5.89 18.21
CA ASN A 57 -9.23 -7.10 17.84
C ASN A 57 -9.76 -7.71 16.53
N LEU A 58 -9.96 -6.84 15.51
CA LEU A 58 -10.46 -7.25 14.19
C LEU A 58 -9.54 -8.33 13.60
N PRO A 59 -10.06 -9.51 13.22
CA PRO A 59 -9.26 -10.54 12.58
C PRO A 59 -8.51 -10.01 11.37
N MET A 60 -7.25 -10.42 11.20
CA MET A 60 -6.36 -9.86 10.16
C MET A 60 -6.88 -10.11 8.74
N ASP A 61 -7.54 -11.22 8.48
CA ASP A 61 -8.19 -11.50 7.20
C ASP A 61 -9.32 -10.51 6.89
N ARG A 62 -10.08 -10.11 7.92
CA ARG A 62 -11.11 -9.06 7.81
C ARG A 62 -10.48 -7.70 7.58
N PHE A 63 -9.43 -7.36 8.35
CA PHE A 63 -8.69 -6.11 8.20
C PHE A 63 -8.18 -5.94 6.75
N VAL A 64 -7.52 -6.96 6.19
CA VAL A 64 -7.04 -6.93 4.80
C VAL A 64 -8.19 -6.87 3.80
N THR A 65 -9.26 -7.62 4.02
CA THR A 65 -10.44 -7.59 3.15
C THR A 65 -11.05 -6.19 3.10
N GLU A 66 -11.18 -5.53 4.22
CA GLU A 66 -11.71 -4.16 4.27
C GLU A 66 -10.80 -3.14 3.59
N LEU A 67 -9.48 -3.27 3.75
CA LEU A 67 -8.50 -2.47 3.01
C LEU A 67 -8.64 -2.63 1.49
N VAL A 68 -8.75 -3.87 1.01
CA VAL A 68 -8.91 -4.15 -0.43
C VAL A 68 -10.25 -3.62 -0.95
N MET A 69 -11.31 -3.74 -0.16
CA MET A 69 -12.64 -3.24 -0.52
C MET A 69 -12.71 -1.71 -0.52
N MET A 70 -11.91 -1.02 0.27
CA MET A 70 -11.85 0.45 0.37
C MET A 70 -13.23 1.10 0.53
N LYS A 71 -14.12 0.46 1.28
CA LYS A 71 -15.46 1.00 1.55
C LYS A 71 -15.41 2.14 2.55
N GLY A 72 -16.17 3.18 2.29
CA GLY A 72 -16.25 4.37 3.13
C GLY A 72 -16.21 5.64 2.28
N ASN A 73 -15.99 6.77 2.94
CA ASN A 73 -15.81 8.05 2.27
C ASN A 73 -14.83 8.94 3.05
N ALA A 74 -14.37 10.01 2.41
CA ALA A 74 -13.38 10.93 2.98
C ALA A 74 -13.81 11.60 4.29
N LYS A 75 -15.13 11.71 4.55
CA LYS A 75 -15.67 12.33 5.76
C LYS A 75 -15.95 11.32 6.86
N ALA A 76 -16.55 10.18 6.51
CA ALA A 76 -16.90 9.14 7.46
C ALA A 76 -15.72 8.23 7.82
N GLY A 77 -14.62 8.33 7.08
CA GLY A 77 -13.43 7.54 7.33
C GLY A 77 -13.54 6.09 6.88
N GLY A 78 -13.00 5.20 7.68
CA GLY A 78 -12.94 3.79 7.39
C GLY A 78 -11.82 3.42 6.44
N PRO A 79 -11.84 2.19 5.88
CA PRO A 79 -10.78 1.67 5.01
C PRO A 79 -10.65 2.43 3.68
N ALA A 80 -11.63 3.27 3.29
CA ALA A 80 -11.52 4.18 2.16
C ALA A 80 -10.34 5.17 2.31
N GLY A 81 -9.92 5.47 3.52
CA GLY A 81 -8.75 6.29 3.80
C GLY A 81 -7.46 5.69 3.24
N PHE A 82 -7.35 4.39 3.12
CA PHE A 82 -6.26 3.71 2.42
C PHE A 82 -6.12 4.20 0.98
N GLY A 83 -7.24 4.45 0.31
CA GLY A 83 -7.28 5.04 -1.02
C GLY A 83 -6.60 6.40 -1.12
N LEU A 84 -6.65 7.21 -0.05
CA LEU A 84 -6.04 8.53 0.02
C LEU A 84 -4.58 8.47 0.49
N ALA A 85 -4.30 7.64 1.49
CA ALA A 85 -2.97 7.50 2.09
C ALA A 85 -1.91 6.97 1.11
N ALA A 86 -2.32 6.19 0.13
CA ALA A 86 -1.46 5.58 -0.88
C ALA A 86 -1.60 6.25 -2.25
N GLN A 87 -1.82 7.57 -2.30
CA GLN A 87 -1.92 8.31 -3.55
C GLN A 87 -0.56 8.70 -4.12
N ASN A 88 -0.35 8.38 -5.39
CA ASN A 88 0.68 8.96 -6.22
C ASN A 88 0.16 9.09 -7.68
N ASP A 89 1.02 9.24 -8.68
CA ASP A 89 0.64 9.35 -10.09
C ASP A 89 -0.14 8.13 -10.64
N VAL A 90 0.05 6.95 -10.03
CA VAL A 90 -0.76 5.74 -10.27
C VAL A 90 -1.26 5.19 -8.94
N PRO A 91 -2.34 5.73 -8.40
CA PRO A 91 -2.79 5.41 -7.03
C PRO A 91 -2.96 3.92 -6.75
N MET A 92 -3.49 3.17 -7.71
CA MET A 92 -3.69 1.73 -7.52
C MET A 92 -2.37 0.94 -7.57
N ALA A 93 -1.35 1.40 -8.32
CA ALA A 93 -0.03 0.78 -8.29
C ALA A 93 0.67 0.98 -6.92
N ALA A 94 0.49 2.14 -6.29
CA ALA A 94 0.96 2.35 -4.92
C ALA A 94 0.30 1.38 -3.95
N LYS A 95 -1.02 1.23 -4.00
CA LYS A 95 -1.75 0.27 -3.16
C LYS A 95 -1.33 -1.16 -3.42
N ALA A 96 -1.14 -1.54 -4.68
CA ALA A 96 -0.72 -2.89 -5.06
C ALA A 96 0.63 -3.24 -4.42
N HIS A 97 1.64 -2.37 -4.53
CA HIS A 97 2.93 -2.68 -3.92
C HIS A 97 2.90 -2.64 -2.39
N ILE A 98 2.12 -1.74 -1.78
CA ILE A 98 1.94 -1.70 -0.33
C ILE A 98 1.32 -3.00 0.17
N LEU A 99 0.21 -3.44 -0.44
CA LEU A 99 -0.43 -4.71 -0.09
C LEU A 99 0.50 -5.91 -0.32
N GLY A 100 1.24 -5.90 -1.44
CA GLY A 100 2.24 -6.91 -1.74
C GLY A 100 3.31 -7.02 -0.66
N THR A 101 3.89 -5.90 -0.26
CA THR A 101 4.93 -5.88 0.78
C THR A 101 4.37 -6.20 2.17
N ALA A 102 3.25 -5.59 2.55
CA ALA A 102 2.71 -5.70 3.90
C ALA A 102 2.13 -7.08 4.22
N PHE A 103 1.48 -7.74 3.26
CA PHE A 103 0.70 -8.95 3.52
C PHE A 103 1.17 -10.19 2.74
N LEU A 104 1.86 -10.01 1.63
CA LEU A 104 2.35 -11.13 0.81
C LEU A 104 3.87 -11.32 0.92
N GLY A 105 4.59 -10.40 1.56
CA GLY A 105 6.05 -10.43 1.64
C GLY A 105 6.75 -10.27 0.28
N VAL A 106 6.06 -9.66 -0.71
CA VAL A 106 6.56 -9.47 -2.07
C VAL A 106 6.89 -8.02 -2.31
N GLU A 107 8.17 -7.72 -2.51
CA GLU A 107 8.62 -6.37 -2.84
C GLU A 107 8.31 -6.04 -4.31
N MET A 108 7.45 -5.05 -4.52
CA MET A 108 6.99 -4.64 -5.85
C MET A 108 7.30 -3.17 -6.19
N LYS A 109 7.92 -2.42 -5.31
CA LYS A 109 8.14 -0.98 -5.50
C LYS A 109 8.98 -0.68 -6.75
N CYS A 110 10.02 -1.46 -7.01
CA CYS A 110 10.85 -1.33 -8.21
C CYS A 110 10.07 -1.63 -9.51
N ALA A 111 9.11 -2.55 -9.43
CA ALA A 111 8.27 -2.97 -10.56
C ALA A 111 7.40 -1.85 -11.13
N ARG A 112 7.33 -0.71 -10.48
CA ARG A 112 6.65 0.47 -10.98
C ARG A 112 7.29 1.05 -12.26
N CYS A 113 8.62 0.97 -12.38
CA CYS A 113 9.37 1.56 -13.49
C CYS A 113 10.06 0.51 -14.37
N HIS A 114 10.43 -0.63 -13.82
CA HIS A 114 11.17 -1.69 -14.49
C HIS A 114 10.97 -3.02 -13.79
N ASP A 115 11.30 -4.13 -14.45
CA ASP A 115 11.36 -5.43 -13.79
C ASP A 115 12.42 -5.40 -12.70
N ALA A 116 12.08 -5.90 -11.53
CA ALA A 116 12.99 -5.87 -10.38
C ALA A 116 14.22 -6.76 -10.64
N PRO A 117 15.46 -6.24 -10.54
CA PRO A 117 16.65 -7.01 -10.86
C PRO A 117 17.00 -8.06 -9.78
N TYR A 118 16.54 -7.83 -8.54
CA TYR A 118 16.87 -8.67 -7.37
C TYR A 118 15.66 -9.36 -6.75
N HIS A 119 14.45 -9.12 -7.28
CA HIS A 119 13.20 -9.69 -6.81
C HIS A 119 12.45 -10.35 -7.96
N VAL A 120 11.52 -11.21 -7.63
CA VAL A 120 10.72 -11.93 -8.62
C VAL A 120 9.69 -11.04 -9.35
N SER A 121 9.42 -9.86 -8.81
CA SER A 121 8.36 -8.95 -9.29
C SER A 121 8.72 -8.32 -10.64
N LYS A 122 7.77 -8.36 -11.55
CA LYS A 122 7.83 -7.70 -12.87
C LYS A 122 6.84 -6.55 -12.93
N GLN A 123 7.07 -5.61 -13.84
CA GLN A 123 6.11 -4.52 -14.08
C GLN A 123 4.69 -5.05 -14.32
N LYS A 124 4.58 -6.13 -15.11
CA LYS A 124 3.29 -6.74 -15.40
C LYS A 124 2.57 -7.20 -14.13
N ASP A 125 3.27 -7.82 -13.19
CA ASP A 125 2.68 -8.33 -11.96
C ASP A 125 2.09 -7.19 -11.12
N LEU A 126 2.85 -6.10 -10.94
CA LEU A 126 2.39 -4.91 -10.22
C LEU A 126 1.17 -4.28 -10.87
N PHE A 127 1.23 -4.03 -12.20
CA PHE A 127 0.15 -3.32 -12.88
C PHE A 127 -1.08 -4.18 -13.10
N GLN A 128 -0.96 -5.51 -13.20
CA GLN A 128 -2.12 -6.41 -13.16
C GLN A 128 -2.81 -6.37 -11.78
N LEU A 129 -2.05 -6.47 -10.69
CA LEU A 129 -2.62 -6.33 -9.35
C LEU A 129 -3.30 -4.97 -9.18
N ALA A 130 -2.67 -3.90 -9.68
CA ALA A 130 -3.25 -2.56 -9.65
C ALA A 130 -4.56 -2.48 -10.47
N ALA A 131 -4.62 -3.09 -11.64
CA ALA A 131 -5.83 -3.15 -12.46
C ALA A 131 -6.94 -3.96 -11.78
N MET A 132 -6.60 -5.09 -11.13
CA MET A 132 -7.55 -5.84 -10.31
C MET A 132 -8.14 -5.01 -9.16
N LEU A 133 -7.31 -4.24 -8.45
CA LEU A 133 -7.76 -3.33 -7.39
C LEU A 133 -8.63 -2.19 -7.93
N ASN A 134 -8.30 -1.71 -9.14
CA ASN A 134 -9.08 -0.68 -9.83
C ASN A 134 -10.40 -1.22 -10.41
N ARG A 135 -10.47 -2.52 -10.66
CA ARG A 135 -11.55 -3.23 -11.36
C ARG A 135 -11.77 -2.81 -12.80
N ASP A 136 -10.79 -2.11 -13.36
CA ASP A 136 -10.76 -1.58 -14.72
C ASP A 136 -9.33 -1.60 -15.24
N PRO A 137 -9.11 -1.62 -16.56
CA PRO A 137 -7.79 -1.49 -17.13
C PRO A 137 -7.07 -0.24 -16.66
N ILE A 138 -5.76 -0.34 -16.45
CA ILE A 138 -4.90 0.78 -16.05
C ILE A 138 -3.95 1.13 -17.19
N LYS A 139 -3.89 2.41 -17.52
CA LYS A 139 -2.92 2.95 -18.46
C LYS A 139 -1.66 3.40 -17.72
N LEU A 140 -0.50 2.93 -18.18
CA LEU A 140 0.78 3.33 -17.61
C LEU A 140 1.07 4.79 -17.93
N PRO A 141 1.37 5.63 -16.91
CA PRO A 141 1.81 7.01 -17.14
C PRO A 141 3.26 7.07 -17.60
N SER A 142 3.66 8.21 -18.15
CA SER A 142 5.04 8.46 -18.58
C SER A 142 6.06 8.35 -17.44
N SER A 143 5.64 8.67 -16.24
CA SER A 143 6.44 8.57 -15.01
C SER A 143 6.75 7.13 -14.55
N SER A 144 6.03 6.14 -15.08
CA SER A 144 6.23 4.72 -14.77
C SER A 144 7.24 4.04 -15.70
N SER A 145 8.20 4.80 -16.22
CA SER A 145 9.28 4.26 -17.06
C SER A 145 10.52 5.13 -16.94
N VAL A 146 11.68 4.49 -17.08
CA VAL A 146 12.95 5.19 -17.14
C VAL A 146 13.22 5.54 -18.60
N PRO A 147 13.38 6.84 -18.95
CA PRO A 147 13.70 7.22 -20.32
C PRO A 147 15.00 6.57 -20.81
N SER A 148 14.99 6.02 -22.04
CA SER A 148 16.16 5.40 -22.64
C SER A 148 17.34 6.34 -22.80
N THR A 149 17.08 7.64 -22.87
CA THR A 149 18.10 8.70 -22.94
C THR A 149 19.01 8.77 -21.71
N ILE A 150 18.56 8.29 -20.55
CA ILE A 150 19.38 8.23 -19.34
C ILE A 150 20.58 7.29 -19.50
N PHE A 151 20.49 6.31 -20.41
CA PHE A 151 21.52 5.29 -20.58
C PHE A 151 22.63 5.68 -21.57
N GLU A 152 22.50 6.78 -22.29
CA GLU A 152 23.52 7.31 -23.23
C GLU A 152 24.16 6.23 -24.13
N GLY A 153 23.34 5.33 -24.65
CA GLY A 153 23.80 4.21 -25.49
C GLY A 153 24.36 3.02 -24.71
N ARG A 154 24.43 3.08 -23.38
CA ARG A 154 24.80 1.92 -22.54
C ARG A 154 23.64 0.96 -22.42
N LYS A 155 23.94 -0.34 -22.40
CA LYS A 155 22.91 -1.34 -22.12
C LYS A 155 22.47 -1.23 -20.66
N PRO A 156 21.19 -0.92 -20.39
CA PRO A 156 20.73 -0.82 -19.02
C PRO A 156 20.77 -2.17 -18.31
N LEU A 157 21.11 -2.15 -17.03
CA LEU A 157 21.03 -3.35 -16.16
C LEU A 157 19.57 -3.70 -15.81
N ILE A 158 18.66 -2.74 -15.98
CA ILE A 158 17.24 -2.91 -15.72
C ILE A 158 16.49 -3.27 -16.99
N LYS A 159 15.44 -4.07 -16.85
CA LYS A 159 14.57 -4.47 -17.96
C LYS A 159 13.22 -3.75 -17.84
N ILE A 160 12.90 -2.98 -18.86
CA ILE A 160 11.60 -2.32 -19.00
C ILE A 160 10.75 -3.20 -19.91
N THR A 161 9.66 -3.74 -19.40
CA THR A 161 8.76 -4.66 -20.11
C THR A 161 7.46 -4.00 -20.54
N LEU A 162 7.04 -2.95 -19.85
CA LEU A 162 5.85 -2.17 -20.18
C LEU A 162 6.25 -0.74 -20.54
N LYS A 163 5.78 -0.28 -21.69
CA LYS A 163 6.04 1.08 -22.17
C LYS A 163 4.99 2.06 -21.63
N PRO A 164 5.35 3.35 -21.45
CA PRO A 164 4.36 4.38 -21.17
C PRO A 164 3.22 4.36 -22.17
N GLY A 165 2.00 4.54 -21.68
CA GLY A 165 0.79 4.48 -22.49
C GLY A 165 0.25 3.07 -22.74
N SER A 166 0.99 2.01 -22.38
CA SER A 166 0.46 0.64 -22.42
C SER A 166 -0.73 0.50 -21.49
N THR A 167 -1.72 -0.27 -21.88
CA THR A 167 -2.87 -0.64 -21.06
C THR A 167 -2.64 -2.03 -20.48
N VAL A 168 -2.95 -2.21 -19.21
CA VAL A 168 -2.86 -3.50 -18.52
C VAL A 168 -4.24 -3.85 -17.99
N GLU A 169 -4.71 -5.02 -18.37
CA GLU A 169 -5.98 -5.61 -17.94
C GLU A 169 -5.84 -6.24 -16.54
N PRO A 170 -6.94 -6.31 -15.80
CA PRO A 170 -7.01 -7.00 -14.51
C PRO A 170 -6.58 -8.46 -14.56
#